data_fc54620f842736a92475da39e8ef11fb
#
_entry.id   fc54620f842736a92475da39e8ef11fb
#
_cell.length_a   1.000
_cell.length_b   1.000
_cell.length_c   1.000
_cell.angle_alpha   90.00
_cell.angle_beta   90.00
_cell.angle_gamma   90.00
#
_symmetry.space_group_name_H-M   'P 1'
#
loop_
_entity.id
_entity.type
_entity.pdbx_description
1 polymer ?
#
loop_
_entity_poly.entity_id
_entity_poly.type
_entity_poly.pdbx_seq_one_letter_code
_entity_poly.pdbx_strand_id
1 'polypeptide(L)'
;VWEPYQRPSFVSPPFAGYVSGHSTYSRAAAEVLTAFTGNAYFPGGMGTFLAPANEFLVFEDGPSVDVELQWATYRDASDECSLSRIYGGIHPYFDDVPGRLMGIEIGLDAYDRTVSFFGDGATGFSCDADLGTCPADLDNDGFIVIGDVLIFLSDFGCNSNCVGDVNGDGAVTVSDLLDGILAAFGEACP
;
A
#
# COMPACT_ATOMS: atom_id res chain seq x y z
N VAL A 1 -25.06 2.30 -33.79
CA VAL A 1 -24.40 1.29 -32.95
C VAL A 1 -23.60 2.04 -31.90
N TRP A 2 -23.73 1.71 -30.63
CA TRP A 2 -22.92 2.28 -29.58
C TRP A 2 -21.49 1.72 -29.70
N GLU A 3 -20.49 2.59 -29.58
CA GLU A 3 -19.08 2.24 -29.55
C GLU A 3 -18.44 2.78 -28.28
N PRO A 4 -17.47 2.08 -27.68
CA PRO A 4 -16.74 2.59 -26.52
C PRO A 4 -16.02 3.90 -26.86
N TYR A 5 -15.97 4.82 -25.90
CA TYR A 5 -15.20 6.06 -26.00
C TYR A 5 -13.70 5.81 -26.15
N GLN A 6 -13.20 4.81 -25.41
CA GLN A 6 -11.79 4.45 -25.42
C GLN A 6 -11.45 3.50 -26.57
N ARG A 7 -10.18 3.50 -26.96
CA ARG A 7 -9.64 2.57 -27.95
C ARG A 7 -9.71 1.11 -27.46
N PRO A 8 -9.64 0.10 -28.34
CA PRO A 8 -9.74 -1.32 -27.96
C PRO A 8 -8.68 -1.80 -26.96
N SER A 9 -7.50 -1.16 -26.90
CA SER A 9 -6.44 -1.50 -25.92
C SER A 9 -6.80 -1.07 -24.49
N PHE A 10 -7.75 -0.15 -24.32
CA PHE A 10 -8.25 0.31 -23.04
C PHE A 10 -9.57 -0.40 -22.71
N VAL A 11 -9.46 -1.60 -22.16
CA VAL A 11 -10.61 -2.46 -21.89
C VAL A 11 -11.43 -1.93 -20.72
N SER A 12 -12.76 -1.81 -20.91
CA SER A 12 -13.66 -1.50 -19.79
C SER A 12 -13.62 -2.63 -18.75
N PRO A 13 -13.45 -2.31 -17.47
CA PRO A 13 -13.39 -3.33 -16.42
C PRO A 13 -14.70 -4.14 -16.33
N PRO A 14 -14.63 -5.48 -16.17
CA PRO A 14 -15.81 -6.35 -16.11
C PRO A 14 -16.38 -6.45 -14.69
N PHE A 15 -16.58 -5.32 -14.01
CA PHE A 15 -17.13 -5.27 -12.64
C PHE A 15 -18.12 -4.10 -12.48
N ALA A 16 -18.85 -4.09 -11.36
CA ALA A 16 -19.78 -3.02 -11.04
C ALA A 16 -19.04 -1.67 -10.88
N GLY A 17 -19.61 -0.61 -11.46
CA GLY A 17 -19.00 0.73 -11.45
C GLY A 17 -18.98 1.38 -10.07
N TYR A 18 -20.07 1.25 -9.34
CA TYR A 18 -20.25 1.89 -8.03
C TYR A 18 -19.68 1.04 -6.89
N VAL A 19 -18.78 1.60 -6.10
CA VAL A 19 -18.08 2.88 -6.18
C VAL A 19 -16.77 2.70 -6.96
N SER A 20 -16.12 3.83 -7.38
CA SER A 20 -14.81 3.77 -8.01
C SER A 20 -13.74 3.26 -7.04
N GLY A 21 -13.14 2.09 -7.34
CA GLY A 21 -12.07 1.51 -6.54
C GLY A 21 -10.85 2.42 -6.44
N HIS A 22 -10.42 3.02 -7.55
CA HIS A 22 -9.30 3.97 -7.56
C HIS A 22 -9.56 5.16 -6.65
N SER A 23 -10.77 5.70 -6.65
CA SER A 23 -11.15 6.83 -5.78
C SER A 23 -11.11 6.44 -4.30
N THR A 24 -11.57 5.21 -3.98
CA THR A 24 -11.60 4.71 -2.59
C THR A 24 -10.21 4.40 -2.07
N TYR A 25 -9.41 3.61 -2.81
CA TYR A 25 -8.08 3.20 -2.34
C TYR A 25 -7.11 4.37 -2.23
N SER A 26 -7.06 5.21 -3.26
CA SER A 26 -6.12 6.32 -3.27
C SER A 26 -6.42 7.34 -2.18
N ARG A 27 -7.71 7.58 -1.92
CA ARG A 27 -8.12 8.46 -0.82
C ARG A 27 -7.80 7.84 0.54
N ALA A 28 -8.11 6.57 0.75
CA ALA A 28 -7.77 5.88 2.00
C ALA A 28 -6.25 5.91 2.25
N ALA A 29 -5.45 5.64 1.22
CA ALA A 29 -3.99 5.72 1.33
C ALA A 29 -3.51 7.15 1.67
N ALA A 30 -4.08 8.18 1.06
CA ALA A 30 -3.74 9.58 1.33
C ALA A 30 -4.05 9.96 2.79
N GLU A 31 -5.17 9.50 3.35
CA GLU A 31 -5.52 9.74 4.74
C GLU A 31 -4.57 9.02 5.71
N VAL A 32 -4.28 7.74 5.45
CA VAL A 32 -3.31 6.97 6.25
C VAL A 32 -1.94 7.63 6.23
N LEU A 33 -1.43 8.00 5.05
CA LEU A 33 -0.13 8.67 4.94
C LEU A 33 -0.12 10.02 5.66
N THR A 34 -1.19 10.80 5.55
CA THR A 34 -1.33 12.08 6.25
C THR A 34 -1.32 11.87 7.77
N ALA A 35 -2.07 10.90 8.28
CA ALA A 35 -2.13 10.60 9.70
C ALA A 35 -0.79 10.06 10.23
N PHE A 36 -0.17 9.15 9.49
CA PHE A 36 1.09 8.51 9.85
C PHE A 36 2.26 9.50 9.89
N THR A 37 2.37 10.37 8.88
CA THR A 37 3.46 11.36 8.80
C THR A 37 3.20 12.62 9.61
N GLY A 38 1.96 12.84 10.08
CA GLY A 38 1.52 14.08 10.72
C GLY A 38 1.52 15.28 9.76
N ASN A 39 1.61 15.04 8.45
CA ASN A 39 1.71 16.10 7.44
C ASN A 39 0.98 15.67 6.15
N ALA A 40 0.22 16.58 5.56
CA ALA A 40 -0.48 16.31 4.30
C ALA A 40 0.43 16.36 3.06
N TYR A 41 1.59 17.00 3.16
CA TYR A 41 2.51 17.21 2.05
C TYR A 41 3.46 16.04 1.85
N PHE A 42 3.84 15.80 0.60
CA PHE A 42 4.94 14.89 0.30
C PHE A 42 6.25 15.31 0.97
N PRO A 43 7.13 14.38 1.34
CA PRO A 43 8.46 14.71 1.83
C PRO A 43 9.22 15.60 0.85
N GLY A 44 9.77 16.70 1.33
CA GLY A 44 10.40 17.72 0.47
C GLY A 44 9.42 18.72 -0.16
N GLY A 45 8.10 18.58 0.11
CA GLY A 45 7.06 19.52 -0.31
C GLY A 45 6.43 19.24 -1.68
N MET A 46 6.99 18.29 -2.46
CA MET A 46 6.46 17.93 -3.77
C MET A 46 6.79 16.47 -4.10
N GLY A 47 5.76 15.68 -4.46
CA GLY A 47 5.91 14.39 -5.12
C GLY A 47 5.98 14.58 -6.63
N THR A 48 6.87 13.86 -7.32
CA THR A 48 6.99 13.91 -8.78
C THR A 48 7.04 12.51 -9.36
N PHE A 49 6.47 12.35 -10.55
CA PHE A 49 6.53 11.12 -11.32
C PHE A 49 6.66 11.44 -12.81
N LEU A 50 7.68 10.90 -13.46
CA LEU A 50 7.90 11.07 -14.90
C LEU A 50 7.33 9.86 -15.66
N ALA A 51 6.39 10.11 -16.56
CA ALA A 51 5.94 9.16 -17.57
C ALA A 51 6.70 9.46 -18.88
N PRO A 52 7.71 8.65 -19.26
CA PRO A 52 8.55 8.93 -20.42
C PRO A 52 7.79 8.73 -21.74
N ALA A 53 8.14 9.53 -22.73
CA ALA A 53 7.55 9.48 -24.08
C ALA A 53 7.72 8.08 -24.69
N ASN A 54 6.62 7.49 -25.15
CA ASN A 54 6.54 6.20 -25.83
C ASN A 54 7.13 4.99 -25.08
N GLU A 55 7.46 5.14 -23.81
CA GLU A 55 8.05 4.08 -22.97
C GLU A 55 7.16 3.72 -21.77
N PHE A 56 6.18 4.58 -21.42
CA PHE A 56 5.37 4.38 -20.23
C PHE A 56 4.22 3.38 -20.44
N LEU A 57 3.57 3.40 -21.60
CA LEU A 57 2.44 2.51 -21.88
C LEU A 57 2.92 1.13 -22.35
N VAL A 58 2.27 0.07 -21.85
CA VAL A 58 2.72 -1.31 -22.08
C VAL A 58 2.22 -1.87 -23.43
N PHE A 59 1.01 -1.50 -23.85
CA PHE A 59 0.33 -2.11 -25.00
C PHE A 59 0.19 -1.16 -26.20
N GLU A 60 0.74 0.04 -26.11
CA GLU A 60 0.60 1.08 -27.12
C GLU A 60 1.68 2.14 -26.99
N ASP A 61 1.93 2.89 -28.07
CA ASP A 61 2.82 4.04 -28.03
C ASP A 61 2.18 5.19 -27.26
N GLY A 62 2.97 5.80 -26.37
CA GLY A 62 2.53 6.97 -25.61
C GLY A 62 3.22 7.07 -24.25
N PRO A 63 3.09 8.20 -23.60
CA PRO A 63 2.63 9.48 -24.15
C PRO A 63 3.54 9.99 -25.27
N SER A 64 3.05 10.93 -26.10
CA SER A 64 3.82 11.45 -27.24
C SER A 64 5.00 12.36 -26.85
N VAL A 65 5.01 12.80 -25.61
CA VAL A 65 6.06 13.60 -24.96
C VAL A 65 6.24 13.10 -23.54
N ASP A 66 7.37 13.42 -22.93
CA ASP A 66 7.55 13.20 -21.49
C ASP A 66 6.49 13.99 -20.73
N VAL A 67 5.80 13.31 -19.78
CA VAL A 67 4.80 13.92 -18.91
C VAL A 67 5.27 13.82 -17.48
N GLU A 68 5.53 14.95 -16.85
CA GLU A 68 5.85 15.02 -15.43
C GLU A 68 4.59 15.35 -14.65
N LEU A 69 4.20 14.42 -13.75
CA LEU A 69 3.11 14.61 -12.79
C LEU A 69 3.69 15.14 -11.48
N GLN A 70 3.00 16.10 -10.87
CA GLN A 70 3.48 16.75 -9.64
C GLN A 70 2.32 16.96 -8.67
N TRP A 71 2.55 16.63 -7.40
CA TRP A 71 1.57 16.76 -6.34
C TRP A 71 2.19 17.38 -5.09
N ALA A 72 1.56 18.39 -4.53
CA ALA A 72 1.98 18.96 -3.26
C ALA A 72 1.58 18.04 -2.11
N THR A 73 0.35 17.53 -2.12
CA THR A 73 -0.20 16.70 -1.04
C THR A 73 -0.51 15.28 -1.52
N TYR A 74 -0.59 14.34 -0.56
CA TYR A 74 -1.07 12.98 -0.84
C TYR A 74 -2.51 12.99 -1.41
N ARG A 75 -3.33 13.97 -0.98
CA ARG A 75 -4.69 14.14 -1.50
C ARG A 75 -4.70 14.60 -2.95
N ASP A 76 -3.78 15.46 -3.38
CA ASP A 76 -3.67 15.88 -4.79
C ASP A 76 -3.40 14.67 -5.69
N ALA A 77 -2.47 13.80 -5.29
CA ALA A 77 -2.20 12.56 -6.01
C ALA A 77 -3.41 11.63 -6.04
N SER A 78 -4.13 11.50 -4.91
CA SER A 78 -5.38 10.75 -4.83
C SER A 78 -6.46 11.31 -5.74
N ASP A 79 -6.60 12.63 -5.80
CA ASP A 79 -7.61 13.29 -6.61
C ASP A 79 -7.32 13.11 -8.11
N GLU A 80 -6.06 13.18 -8.52
CA GLU A 80 -5.68 12.90 -9.91
C GLU A 80 -5.89 11.42 -10.27
N CYS A 81 -5.55 10.50 -9.37
CA CYS A 81 -5.84 9.08 -9.54
C CYS A 81 -7.35 8.83 -9.74
N SER A 82 -8.19 9.50 -8.97
CA SER A 82 -9.65 9.43 -9.08
C SER A 82 -10.15 9.99 -10.42
N LEU A 83 -9.70 11.20 -10.76
CA LEU A 83 -10.08 11.88 -12.01
C LEU A 83 -9.64 11.12 -13.25
N SER A 84 -8.55 10.37 -13.18
CA SER A 84 -8.08 9.53 -14.28
C SER A 84 -9.15 8.57 -14.78
N ARG A 85 -10.05 8.12 -13.89
CA ARG A 85 -11.14 7.20 -14.22
C ARG A 85 -12.27 7.89 -14.98
N ILE A 86 -12.51 9.15 -14.67
CA ILE A 86 -13.50 9.97 -15.39
C ILE A 86 -12.98 10.30 -16.77
N TYR A 87 -11.71 10.73 -16.89
CA TYR A 87 -11.07 10.99 -18.19
C TYR A 87 -10.98 9.70 -19.04
N GLY A 88 -10.78 8.56 -18.40
CA GLY A 88 -10.82 7.25 -19.07
C GLY A 88 -12.22 6.79 -19.49
N GLY A 89 -13.30 7.47 -19.03
CA GLY A 89 -14.67 7.10 -19.33
C GLY A 89 -15.13 5.81 -18.64
N ILE A 90 -14.46 5.40 -17.55
CA ILE A 90 -14.77 4.17 -16.82
C ILE A 90 -15.76 4.43 -15.71
N HIS A 91 -15.62 5.55 -14.99
CA HIS A 91 -16.48 5.94 -13.89
C HIS A 91 -17.05 7.33 -14.10
N PRO A 92 -18.36 7.55 -13.91
CA PRO A 92 -18.93 8.87 -13.78
C PRO A 92 -18.71 9.46 -12.37
N TYR A 93 -19.00 10.75 -12.19
CA TYR A 93 -18.80 11.43 -10.90
C TYR A 93 -19.58 10.82 -9.72
N PHE A 94 -20.71 10.18 -9.98
CA PHE A 94 -21.48 9.54 -8.93
C PHE A 94 -20.84 8.21 -8.43
N ASP A 95 -19.84 7.68 -9.12
CA ASP A 95 -19.01 6.58 -8.62
C ASP A 95 -17.78 7.13 -7.89
N ASP A 96 -17.25 8.25 -8.37
CA ASP A 96 -16.02 8.87 -7.88
C ASP A 96 -16.21 9.51 -6.51
N VAL A 97 -17.13 10.44 -6.38
CA VAL A 97 -17.32 11.24 -5.15
C VAL A 97 -17.64 10.35 -3.94
N PRO A 98 -18.61 9.41 -4.01
CA PRO A 98 -18.84 8.50 -2.89
C PRO A 98 -17.63 7.63 -2.57
N GLY A 99 -16.86 7.20 -3.58
CA GLY A 99 -15.62 6.45 -3.39
C GLY A 99 -14.61 7.23 -2.56
N ARG A 100 -14.39 8.51 -2.85
CA ARG A 100 -13.51 9.38 -2.05
C ARG A 100 -14.01 9.55 -0.62
N LEU A 101 -15.31 9.79 -0.43
CA LEU A 101 -15.89 9.93 0.92
C LEU A 101 -15.71 8.66 1.75
N MET A 102 -15.99 7.49 1.18
CA MET A 102 -15.72 6.20 1.82
C MET A 102 -14.23 6.02 2.11
N GLY A 103 -13.36 6.41 1.19
CA GLY A 103 -11.92 6.32 1.35
C GLY A 103 -11.40 7.12 2.54
N ILE A 104 -11.97 8.29 2.83
CA ILE A 104 -11.61 9.08 4.00
C ILE A 104 -11.90 8.30 5.28
N GLU A 105 -13.13 7.81 5.43
CA GLU A 105 -13.56 7.06 6.63
C GLU A 105 -12.74 5.79 6.80
N ILE A 106 -12.61 4.99 5.74
CA ILE A 106 -11.85 3.74 5.77
C ILE A 106 -10.37 3.98 6.10
N GLY A 107 -9.75 5.01 5.53
CA GLY A 107 -8.36 5.33 5.79
C GLY A 107 -8.10 5.72 7.25
N LEU A 108 -8.94 6.58 7.80
CA LEU A 108 -8.83 7.01 9.20
C LEU A 108 -9.10 5.85 10.17
N ASP A 109 -10.16 5.08 9.94
CA ASP A 109 -10.49 3.91 10.75
C ASP A 109 -9.38 2.85 10.71
N ALA A 110 -8.79 2.61 9.53
CA ALA A 110 -7.68 1.69 9.37
C ALA A 110 -6.43 2.16 10.12
N TYR A 111 -6.13 3.46 10.07
CA TYR A 111 -5.03 4.04 10.83
C TYR A 111 -5.25 3.92 12.34
N ASP A 112 -6.42 4.35 12.84
CA ASP A 112 -6.76 4.29 14.26
C ASP A 112 -6.75 2.84 14.76
N ARG A 113 -7.28 1.92 13.96
CA ARG A 113 -7.24 0.49 14.26
C ARG A 113 -5.81 -0.03 14.37
N THR A 114 -4.95 0.35 13.43
CA THR A 114 -3.53 -0.02 13.45
C THR A 114 -2.85 0.51 14.71
N VAL A 115 -2.99 1.80 15.00
CA VAL A 115 -2.43 2.43 16.22
C VAL A 115 -2.90 1.72 17.49
N SER A 116 -4.15 1.24 17.52
CA SER A 116 -4.68 0.54 18.70
C SER A 116 -3.96 -0.78 19.00
N PHE A 117 -3.30 -1.38 18.02
CA PHE A 117 -2.48 -2.59 18.24
C PHE A 117 -1.07 -2.27 18.73
N PHE A 118 -0.54 -1.08 18.42
CA PHE A 118 0.81 -0.69 18.81
C PHE A 118 0.87 0.14 20.10
N GLY A 119 -0.29 0.46 20.73
CA GLY A 119 -0.35 1.28 21.94
C GLY A 119 -0.01 2.76 21.70
N ASP A 120 0.06 3.57 22.77
CA ASP A 120 0.23 5.03 22.77
C ASP A 120 1.61 5.54 22.28
N GLY A 121 2.33 4.78 21.60
CA GLY A 121 3.55 5.07 20.87
C GLY A 121 3.89 3.84 20.09
N ALA A 122 4.08 3.97 18.80
CA ALA A 122 4.57 2.90 17.94
C ALA A 122 6.00 2.49 18.35
N THR A 123 6.11 2.03 19.58
CA THR A 123 7.24 1.23 20.00
C THR A 123 6.87 -0.17 19.59
N GLY A 124 7.53 -0.68 18.55
CA GLY A 124 7.48 -2.09 18.20
C GLY A 124 7.52 -2.94 19.46
N PHE A 125 6.96 -4.11 19.41
CA PHE A 125 7.06 -5.03 20.55
C PHE A 125 8.54 -5.22 20.87
N SER A 126 8.94 -4.78 22.07
CA SER A 126 10.28 -5.04 22.55
C SER A 126 10.39 -6.54 22.80
N CYS A 127 11.27 -7.20 22.10
CA CYS A 127 11.67 -8.54 22.47
C CYS A 127 12.43 -8.41 23.79
N ASP A 128 11.86 -8.93 24.89
CA ASP A 128 12.57 -8.97 26.16
C ASP A 128 13.86 -9.78 25.97
N ALA A 129 14.99 -9.13 26.16
CA ALA A 129 16.34 -9.72 26.02
C ALA A 129 16.60 -10.93 26.94
N ASP A 130 15.70 -11.20 27.87
CA ASP A 130 15.79 -12.33 28.82
C ASP A 130 15.16 -13.65 28.31
N LEU A 131 14.44 -13.65 27.17
CA LEU A 131 13.77 -14.84 26.61
C LEU A 131 14.47 -15.41 25.35
N GLY A 132 15.65 -14.92 25.03
CA GLY A 132 16.61 -15.52 24.09
C GLY A 132 16.05 -15.94 22.74
N THR A 133 15.94 -15.05 21.81
CA THR A 133 15.59 -15.10 20.39
C THR A 133 14.12 -14.78 20.10
N CYS A 134 13.93 -13.63 19.48
CA CYS A 134 12.68 -13.25 18.84
C CYS A 134 12.77 -13.66 17.36
N PRO A 135 12.21 -14.79 16.93
CA PRO A 135 12.42 -15.28 15.56
C PRO A 135 11.89 -14.36 14.48
N ALA A 136 11.01 -13.44 14.85
CA ALA A 136 10.40 -12.47 13.92
C ALA A 136 11.12 -11.11 13.87
N ASP A 137 12.13 -10.88 14.71
CA ASP A 137 13.05 -9.74 14.63
C ASP A 137 14.19 -10.13 13.68
N LEU A 138 13.95 -9.91 12.39
CA LEU A 138 14.82 -10.40 11.32
C LEU A 138 16.06 -9.54 11.11
N ASP A 139 16.02 -8.26 11.50
CA ASP A 139 17.18 -7.37 11.43
C ASP A 139 17.93 -7.24 12.77
N ASN A 140 17.40 -7.85 13.84
CA ASN A 140 17.95 -7.86 15.18
C ASN A 140 18.11 -6.46 15.79
N ASP A 141 17.16 -5.55 15.50
CA ASP A 141 17.14 -4.22 16.09
C ASP A 141 16.42 -4.17 17.45
N GLY A 142 15.83 -5.29 17.88
CA GLY A 142 15.12 -5.47 19.14
C GLY A 142 13.63 -5.17 19.05
N PHE A 143 13.11 -4.92 17.85
CA PHE A 143 11.71 -4.58 17.63
C PHE A 143 11.15 -5.32 16.42
N ILE A 144 9.95 -5.89 16.54
CA ILE A 144 9.23 -6.43 15.38
C ILE A 144 8.42 -5.32 14.75
N VAL A 145 8.91 -4.81 13.62
CA VAL A 145 8.35 -3.66 12.91
C VAL A 145 8.18 -3.96 11.42
N ILE A 146 7.76 -2.96 10.65
CA ILE A 146 7.60 -3.13 9.20
C ILE A 146 8.91 -3.52 8.50
N GLY A 147 10.07 -3.21 9.09
CA GLY A 147 11.38 -3.63 8.60
C GLY A 147 11.48 -5.13 8.45
N ASP A 148 11.09 -5.87 9.49
CA ASP A 148 11.09 -7.33 9.52
C ASP A 148 10.14 -7.94 8.50
N VAL A 149 8.95 -7.36 8.36
CA VAL A 149 7.99 -7.77 7.33
C VAL A 149 8.56 -7.59 5.93
N LEU A 150 9.29 -6.52 5.67
CA LEU A 150 9.92 -6.29 4.36
C LEU A 150 11.06 -7.27 4.09
N ILE A 151 11.88 -7.60 5.10
CA ILE A 151 12.93 -8.63 5.00
C ILE A 151 12.26 -9.99 4.74
N PHE A 152 11.24 -10.34 5.50
CA PHE A 152 10.47 -11.56 5.29
C PHE A 152 9.92 -11.65 3.85
N LEU A 153 9.28 -10.59 3.36
CA LEU A 153 8.72 -10.57 2.01
C LEU A 153 9.81 -10.66 0.92
N SER A 154 11.00 -10.13 1.18
CA SER A 154 12.13 -10.25 0.24
C SER A 154 12.66 -11.68 0.13
N ASP A 155 12.48 -12.47 1.18
CA ASP A 155 12.93 -13.86 1.29
C ASP A 155 11.83 -14.88 0.89
N PHE A 156 10.62 -14.41 0.59
CA PHE A 156 9.47 -15.27 0.32
C PHE A 156 9.73 -16.25 -0.84
N GLY A 157 9.58 -17.55 -0.55
CA GLY A 157 9.88 -18.62 -1.51
C GLY A 157 11.34 -19.11 -1.47
N CYS A 158 12.18 -18.54 -0.60
CA CYS A 158 13.51 -19.07 -0.29
C CYS A 158 13.40 -20.45 0.36
N ASN A 159 14.36 -21.35 0.07
CA ASN A 159 14.36 -22.73 0.57
C ASN A 159 15.73 -23.23 1.00
N SER A 160 16.67 -22.33 1.27
CA SER A 160 17.98 -22.68 1.85
C SER A 160 18.68 -21.45 2.44
N ASN A 161 19.04 -21.52 3.72
CA ASN A 161 19.68 -20.45 4.49
C ASN A 161 18.89 -19.12 4.46
N CYS A 162 17.62 -19.19 4.70
CA CYS A 162 16.70 -18.08 4.59
C CYS A 162 16.57 -17.36 5.94
N VAL A 163 16.63 -16.05 5.93
CA VAL A 163 16.45 -15.23 7.13
C VAL A 163 14.98 -15.24 7.58
N GLY A 164 14.07 -15.30 6.63
CA GLY A 164 12.63 -15.30 6.87
C GLY A 164 12.01 -16.65 7.29
N ASP A 165 12.82 -17.72 7.46
CA ASP A 165 12.36 -19.03 7.93
C ASP A 165 12.21 -18.99 9.48
N VAL A 166 11.09 -18.42 9.91
CA VAL A 166 10.82 -18.15 11.33
C VAL A 166 10.46 -19.42 12.10
N ASN A 167 9.84 -20.38 11.43
CA ASN A 167 9.44 -21.65 12.05
C ASN A 167 10.50 -22.75 11.94
N GLY A 168 11.56 -22.53 11.16
CA GLY A 168 12.69 -23.45 11.01
C GLY A 168 12.38 -24.69 10.17
N ASP A 169 11.36 -24.66 9.30
CA ASP A 169 10.99 -25.81 8.46
C ASP A 169 11.83 -25.92 7.18
N GLY A 170 12.67 -24.94 6.90
CA GLY A 170 13.61 -24.90 5.79
C GLY A 170 13.09 -24.18 4.56
N ALA A 171 11.91 -23.52 4.62
CA ALA A 171 11.35 -22.77 3.51
C ALA A 171 10.57 -21.54 4.01
N VAL A 172 10.73 -20.39 3.36
CA VAL A 172 9.96 -19.19 3.70
C VAL A 172 8.61 -19.21 2.97
N THR A 173 7.55 -19.40 3.75
CA THR A 173 6.18 -19.61 3.26
C THR A 173 5.17 -18.75 4.03
N VAL A 174 3.88 -18.94 3.72
CA VAL A 174 2.80 -18.30 4.48
C VAL A 174 2.77 -18.73 5.94
N SER A 175 3.28 -19.94 6.27
CA SER A 175 3.37 -20.41 7.66
C SER A 175 4.28 -19.52 8.49
N ASP A 176 5.46 -19.16 7.96
CA ASP A 176 6.39 -18.26 8.64
C ASP A 176 5.81 -16.88 8.85
N LEU A 177 5.08 -16.37 7.85
CA LEU A 177 4.37 -15.10 7.96
C LEU A 177 3.34 -15.13 9.09
N LEU A 178 2.55 -16.20 9.18
CA LEU A 178 1.55 -16.36 10.23
C LEU A 178 2.20 -16.56 11.60
N ASP A 179 3.24 -17.38 11.69
CA ASP A 179 3.97 -17.65 12.92
C ASP A 179 4.73 -16.40 13.39
N GLY A 180 5.36 -15.64 12.47
CA GLY A 180 6.04 -14.39 12.76
C GLY A 180 5.08 -13.26 13.13
N ILE A 181 4.03 -13.06 12.34
CA ILE A 181 3.03 -12.01 12.59
C ILE A 181 2.18 -12.34 13.82
N LEU A 182 1.78 -13.61 14.00
CA LEU A 182 1.00 -14.00 15.17
C LEU A 182 1.79 -13.84 16.45
N ALA A 183 3.09 -14.12 16.45
CA ALA A 183 3.99 -13.85 17.57
C ALA A 183 4.12 -12.35 17.86
N ALA A 184 4.08 -11.51 16.79
CA ALA A 184 4.15 -10.06 16.92
C ALA A 184 2.83 -9.42 17.40
N PHE A 185 1.68 -10.02 17.06
CA PHE A 185 0.37 -9.36 17.23
C PHE A 185 -0.48 -9.89 18.38
N GLY A 186 -0.04 -10.73 19.24
CA GLY A 186 -0.97 -11.07 20.28
C GLY A 186 -0.60 -12.10 21.31
N GLU A 187 0.51 -12.77 21.19
CA GLU A 187 0.95 -13.68 22.24
C GLU A 187 2.43 -13.41 22.53
N ALA A 188 2.76 -13.40 23.81
CA ALA A 188 4.14 -13.25 24.24
C ALA A 188 5.04 -14.24 23.50
N CYS A 189 6.16 -13.76 22.96
CA CYS A 189 7.23 -14.64 22.48
C CYS A 189 7.49 -15.70 23.54
N PRO A 190 7.42 -17.01 23.20
CA PRO A 190 7.62 -18.09 24.16
C PRO A 190 9.05 -18.13 24.70
#